data_d2732cd4d2973600625f7bb03de34d20
#
_entry.id   d2732cd4d2973600625f7bb03de34d20
#
_cell.length_a   1.000
_cell.length_b   1.000
_cell.length_c   1.000
_cell.angle_alpha   90.00
_cell.angle_beta   90.00
_cell.angle_gamma   90.00
#
_symmetry.space_group_name_H-M   'P 1'
#
loop_
_entity.id
_entity.type
_entity.pdbx_description
1 polymer ?
#
loop_
_entity_poly.entity_id
_entity_poly.type
_entity_poly.pdbx_seq_one_letter_code
_entity_poly.pdbx_strand_id
1 'polypeptide(L)'
;TDTAVLYSGDTGFYSGAAKLLPLLRVMGYSVRVLPGLSSVQLLAAAVGRPWQDWKLVSAHGRTCDPVAEVLAHPQVFFLTGGEDTPATLCAKLTAAGLGAAHALVGENLGTPAETIRFGLARELAAQSFAPLSVLLIEREALPPRRTPGLPDDAFIRGTVPMTKQEVRAAALAKLAVTPTDTLWDVGAGTGSVSVELALAAPAGQVYAVECDPEACALIQKNREKF
;
A
#
# COMPACT_ATOMS: atom_id res chain seq x y z
N THR A 1 -3.27 5.29 -48.71
CA THR A 1 -2.38 6.22 -47.99
C THR A 1 -2.12 5.63 -46.61
N ASP A 2 -0.85 5.44 -46.22
CA ASP A 2 -0.50 4.99 -44.91
C ASP A 2 -0.67 6.14 -43.90
N THR A 3 -1.24 5.83 -42.75
CA THR A 3 -1.49 6.80 -41.70
C THR A 3 -0.83 6.35 -40.41
N ALA A 4 -0.08 7.21 -39.74
CA ALA A 4 0.50 6.93 -38.42
C ALA A 4 -0.30 7.67 -37.36
N VAL A 5 -0.66 6.97 -36.29
CA VAL A 5 -1.26 7.54 -35.08
C VAL A 5 -0.24 7.45 -33.96
N LEU A 6 0.12 8.61 -33.40
CA LEU A 6 1.13 8.70 -32.34
C LEU A 6 0.47 8.79 -30.97
N TYR A 7 1.01 8.04 -30.02
CA TYR A 7 0.66 8.10 -28.60
C TYR A 7 1.91 8.38 -27.78
N SER A 8 1.74 9.05 -26.65
CA SER A 8 2.81 9.21 -25.66
C SER A 8 3.01 7.89 -24.92
N GLY A 9 4.26 7.47 -24.77
CA GLY A 9 4.63 6.25 -24.07
C GLY A 9 4.39 4.96 -24.88
N ASP A 10 4.28 3.83 -24.18
CA ASP A 10 3.99 2.54 -24.79
C ASP A 10 2.51 2.37 -25.11
N THR A 11 2.19 1.86 -26.28
CA THR A 11 0.82 1.68 -26.73
C THR A 11 0.04 0.61 -25.95
N GLY A 12 0.73 -0.26 -25.24
CA GLY A 12 0.15 -1.28 -24.35
C GLY A 12 -0.03 -0.84 -22.89
N PHE A 13 0.53 0.33 -22.51
CA PHE A 13 0.50 0.78 -21.11
C PHE A 13 -0.46 1.97 -20.91
N TYR A 14 -1.70 1.67 -20.48
CA TYR A 14 -2.77 2.66 -20.24
C TYR A 14 -2.98 3.66 -21.39
N SER A 15 -2.68 3.26 -22.62
CA SER A 15 -2.75 4.10 -23.80
C SER A 15 -4.16 4.13 -24.42
N GLY A 16 -4.48 5.26 -25.08
CA GLY A 16 -5.67 5.39 -25.93
C GLY A 16 -5.71 4.40 -27.10
N ALA A 17 -4.57 3.82 -27.48
CA ALA A 17 -4.48 2.78 -28.50
C ALA A 17 -5.38 1.59 -28.19
N ALA A 18 -5.56 1.23 -26.92
CA ALA A 18 -6.43 0.13 -26.49
C ALA A 18 -7.89 0.30 -26.93
N LYS A 19 -8.37 1.56 -27.05
CA LYS A 19 -9.72 1.87 -27.54
C LYS A 19 -9.78 1.95 -29.06
N LEU A 20 -8.73 2.45 -29.70
CA LEU A 20 -8.70 2.67 -31.14
C LEU A 20 -8.47 1.38 -31.94
N LEU A 21 -7.60 0.49 -31.48
CA LEU A 21 -7.23 -0.74 -32.18
C LEU A 21 -8.41 -1.64 -32.54
N PRO A 22 -9.38 -1.93 -31.64
CA PRO A 22 -10.55 -2.73 -31.98
C PRO A 22 -11.40 -2.07 -33.07
N LEU A 23 -11.58 -0.76 -33.02
CA LEU A 23 -12.38 -0.01 -34.01
C LEU A 23 -11.75 -0.09 -35.39
N LEU A 24 -10.44 0.12 -35.52
CA LEU A 24 -9.73 0.04 -36.78
C LEU A 24 -9.83 -1.38 -37.40
N ARG A 25 -9.71 -2.42 -36.55
CA ARG A 25 -9.84 -3.81 -36.99
C ARG A 25 -11.26 -4.12 -37.52
N VAL A 26 -12.30 -3.64 -36.81
CA VAL A 26 -13.70 -3.80 -37.27
C VAL A 26 -13.94 -3.09 -38.60
N MET A 27 -13.27 -1.95 -38.81
CA MET A 27 -13.34 -1.20 -40.07
C MET A 27 -12.51 -1.81 -41.20
N GLY A 28 -11.83 -2.93 -40.96
CA GLY A 28 -11.05 -3.66 -41.98
C GLY A 28 -9.66 -3.08 -42.24
N TYR A 29 -9.16 -2.18 -41.41
CA TYR A 29 -7.82 -1.67 -41.59
C TYR A 29 -6.75 -2.67 -41.15
N SER A 30 -5.66 -2.78 -41.93
CA SER A 30 -4.45 -3.45 -41.52
C SER A 30 -3.67 -2.54 -40.53
N VAL A 31 -3.45 -2.99 -39.32
CA VAL A 31 -2.84 -2.16 -38.27
C VAL A 31 -1.56 -2.81 -37.78
N ARG A 32 -0.47 -2.05 -37.80
CA ARG A 32 0.81 -2.40 -37.18
C ARG A 32 0.97 -1.59 -35.91
N VAL A 33 1.17 -2.24 -34.75
CA VAL A 33 1.44 -1.60 -33.48
C VAL A 33 2.96 -1.61 -33.24
N LEU A 34 3.49 -0.46 -32.89
CA LEU A 34 4.90 -0.33 -32.51
C LEU A 34 4.99 -0.05 -31.00
N PRO A 35 5.94 -0.68 -30.28
CA PRO A 35 6.16 -0.41 -28.87
C PRO A 35 6.81 0.96 -28.67
N GLY A 36 6.62 1.51 -27.47
CA GLY A 36 7.29 2.72 -27.02
C GLY A 36 7.79 2.60 -25.59
N LEU A 37 8.50 3.61 -25.11
CA LEU A 37 8.94 3.67 -23.71
C LEU A 37 7.86 4.35 -22.87
N SER A 38 7.51 3.73 -21.77
CA SER A 38 6.56 4.23 -20.78
C SER A 38 7.26 4.81 -19.56
N SER A 39 6.56 5.64 -18.82
CA SER A 39 7.08 6.27 -17.60
C SER A 39 7.57 5.28 -16.55
N VAL A 40 7.00 4.06 -16.49
CA VAL A 40 7.50 3.00 -15.60
C VAL A 40 8.90 2.55 -15.97
N GLN A 41 9.19 2.37 -17.26
CA GLN A 41 10.51 1.96 -17.76
C GLN A 41 11.51 3.11 -17.58
N LEU A 42 11.10 4.35 -17.86
CA LEU A 42 11.95 5.53 -17.66
C LEU A 42 12.30 5.71 -16.19
N LEU A 43 11.33 5.59 -15.28
CA LEU A 43 11.60 5.66 -13.84
C LEU A 43 12.54 4.54 -13.39
N ALA A 44 12.28 3.31 -13.81
CA ALA A 44 13.11 2.15 -13.47
C ALA A 44 14.56 2.34 -13.93
N ALA A 45 14.76 2.83 -15.15
CA ALA A 45 16.08 3.15 -15.68
C ALA A 45 16.77 4.29 -14.92
N ALA A 46 16.05 5.37 -14.61
CA ALA A 46 16.59 6.52 -13.89
C ALA A 46 17.04 6.16 -12.46
N VAL A 47 16.39 5.18 -11.82
CA VAL A 47 16.76 4.74 -10.46
C VAL A 47 17.61 3.46 -10.45
N GLY A 48 17.93 2.90 -11.62
CA GLY A 48 18.76 1.68 -11.75
C GLY A 48 18.12 0.43 -11.14
N ARG A 49 16.79 0.29 -11.20
CA ARG A 49 16.04 -0.80 -10.55
C ARG A 49 15.14 -1.54 -11.53
N PRO A 50 15.02 -2.88 -11.42
CA PRO A 50 14.04 -3.64 -12.20
C PRO A 50 12.61 -3.33 -11.71
N TRP A 51 11.65 -3.34 -12.64
CA TRP A 51 10.26 -3.02 -12.37
C TRP A 51 9.29 -4.20 -12.47
N GLN A 52 9.80 -5.40 -12.73
CA GLN A 52 8.96 -6.60 -12.86
C GLN A 52 8.12 -6.92 -11.63
N ASP A 53 8.60 -6.55 -10.43
CA ASP A 53 7.93 -6.80 -9.16
C ASP A 53 7.06 -5.62 -8.70
N TRP A 54 7.02 -4.54 -9.48
CA TRP A 54 6.18 -3.40 -9.15
C TRP A 54 4.72 -3.67 -9.53
N LYS A 55 3.82 -3.43 -8.60
CA LYS A 55 2.39 -3.36 -8.92
C LYS A 55 2.12 -2.08 -9.69
N LEU A 56 1.60 -2.20 -10.90
CA LEU A 56 1.30 -1.05 -11.76
C LEU A 56 -0.17 -0.64 -11.59
N VAL A 57 -0.40 0.61 -11.20
CA VAL A 57 -1.72 1.20 -10.96
C VAL A 57 -1.86 2.51 -11.73
N SER A 58 -2.99 2.71 -12.39
CA SER A 58 -3.30 4.01 -12.99
C SER A 58 -4.26 4.79 -12.11
N ALA A 59 -3.79 5.90 -11.58
CA ALA A 59 -4.57 6.95 -10.94
C ALA A 59 -4.90 8.10 -11.92
N HIS A 60 -4.49 7.97 -13.20
CA HIS A 60 -4.76 8.96 -14.24
C HIS A 60 -6.13 8.70 -14.89
N GLY A 61 -7.13 9.52 -14.53
CA GLY A 61 -8.48 9.41 -15.08
C GLY A 61 -9.22 8.10 -14.74
N ARG A 62 -8.79 7.42 -13.69
CA ARG A 62 -9.41 6.19 -13.15
C ARG A 62 -9.47 6.28 -11.64
N THR A 63 -10.56 5.78 -11.07
CA THR A 63 -10.66 5.63 -9.62
C THR A 63 -9.70 4.52 -9.16
N CYS A 64 -8.83 4.82 -8.20
CA CYS A 64 -8.02 3.84 -7.52
C CYS A 64 -8.08 4.07 -6.01
N ASP A 65 -7.88 3.02 -5.24
CA ASP A 65 -7.67 3.12 -3.79
C ASP A 65 -6.17 2.91 -3.51
N PRO A 66 -5.40 3.99 -3.33
CA PRO A 66 -3.96 3.88 -3.12
C PRO A 66 -3.61 3.17 -1.81
N VAL A 67 -4.49 3.24 -0.80
CA VAL A 67 -4.26 2.58 0.49
C VAL A 67 -4.38 1.06 0.34
N ALA A 68 -5.46 0.59 -0.29
CA ALA A 68 -5.64 -0.84 -0.55
C ALA A 68 -4.51 -1.42 -1.41
N GLU A 69 -4.07 -0.71 -2.45
CA GLU A 69 -2.98 -1.17 -3.33
C GLU A 69 -1.65 -1.26 -2.57
N VAL A 70 -1.29 -0.24 -1.78
CA VAL A 70 -0.05 -0.23 -0.99
C VAL A 70 -0.09 -1.24 0.14
N LEU A 71 -1.25 -1.53 0.74
CA LEU A 71 -1.39 -2.61 1.73
C LEU A 71 -1.25 -4.00 1.10
N ALA A 72 -1.72 -4.18 -0.12
CA ALA A 72 -1.65 -5.47 -0.82
C ALA A 72 -0.26 -5.76 -1.41
N HIS A 73 0.51 -4.72 -1.76
CA HIS A 73 1.77 -4.88 -2.50
C HIS A 73 2.89 -4.04 -1.86
N PRO A 74 4.12 -4.58 -1.71
CA PRO A 74 5.24 -3.86 -1.12
C PRO A 74 5.80 -2.74 -2.01
N GLN A 75 5.62 -2.84 -3.32
CA GLN A 75 6.05 -1.85 -4.30
C GLN A 75 4.92 -1.54 -5.27
N VAL A 76 4.46 -0.29 -5.27
CA VAL A 76 3.34 0.16 -6.11
C VAL A 76 3.74 1.37 -6.91
N PHE A 77 3.74 1.21 -8.22
CA PHE A 77 3.92 2.31 -9.17
C PHE A 77 2.55 2.89 -9.54
N PHE A 78 2.39 4.20 -9.36
CA PHE A 78 1.20 4.94 -9.76
C PHE A 78 1.49 5.82 -10.97
N LEU A 79 0.73 5.63 -12.03
CA LEU A 79 0.61 6.62 -13.11
C LEU A 79 -0.35 7.71 -12.61
N THR A 80 0.19 8.90 -12.32
CA THR A 80 -0.56 10.01 -11.71
C THR A 80 -1.14 10.96 -12.73
N GLY A 81 -2.15 11.74 -12.36
CA GLY A 81 -2.74 12.78 -13.21
C GLY A 81 -4.09 13.27 -12.70
N GLY A 82 -4.51 14.44 -13.18
CA GLY A 82 -5.74 15.08 -12.70
C GLY A 82 -5.65 15.44 -11.21
N GLU A 83 -6.62 15.00 -10.42
CA GLU A 83 -6.65 15.24 -8.96
C GLU A 83 -5.72 14.29 -8.18
N ASP A 84 -5.37 13.14 -8.75
CA ASP A 84 -4.49 12.15 -8.13
C ASP A 84 -3.02 12.44 -8.49
N THR A 85 -2.50 13.52 -7.92
CA THR A 85 -1.08 13.89 -7.98
C THR A 85 -0.25 13.07 -7.01
N PRO A 86 1.10 13.02 -7.14
CA PRO A 86 1.94 12.38 -6.13
C PRO A 86 1.69 12.89 -4.71
N ALA A 87 1.48 14.20 -4.54
CA ALA A 87 1.20 14.81 -3.25
C ALA A 87 -0.13 14.33 -2.66
N THR A 88 -1.21 14.31 -3.46
CA THR A 88 -2.53 13.87 -2.99
C THR A 88 -2.56 12.38 -2.64
N LEU A 89 -1.88 11.54 -3.43
CA LEU A 89 -1.74 10.12 -3.12
C LEU A 89 -0.93 9.90 -1.83
N CYS A 90 0.19 10.61 -1.65
CA CYS A 90 0.97 10.59 -0.42
C CYS A 90 0.18 11.10 0.80
N ALA A 91 -0.68 12.11 0.63
CA ALA A 91 -1.56 12.59 1.69
C ALA A 91 -2.60 11.54 2.10
N LYS A 92 -3.24 10.86 1.13
CA LYS A 92 -4.17 9.75 1.40
C LYS A 92 -3.48 8.61 2.16
N LEU A 93 -2.27 8.23 1.76
CA LEU A 93 -1.47 7.22 2.46
C LEU A 93 -1.12 7.66 3.88
N THR A 94 -0.72 8.91 4.06
CA THR A 94 -0.37 9.47 5.38
C THR A 94 -1.56 9.47 6.32
N ALA A 95 -2.73 9.88 5.84
CA ALA A 95 -3.97 9.86 6.60
C ALA A 95 -4.40 8.44 7.02
N ALA A 96 -4.02 7.42 6.24
CA ALA A 96 -4.26 6.01 6.54
C ALA A 96 -3.15 5.36 7.40
N GLY A 97 -2.22 6.15 7.97
CA GLY A 97 -1.13 5.61 8.81
C GLY A 97 0.08 5.09 8.04
N LEU A 98 0.11 5.21 6.70
CA LEU A 98 1.20 4.75 5.84
C LEU A 98 2.22 5.86 5.51
N GLY A 99 2.24 6.94 6.27
CA GLY A 99 3.12 8.09 6.04
C GLY A 99 4.62 7.81 6.17
N ALA A 100 5.00 6.67 6.76
CA ALA A 100 6.39 6.22 6.86
C ALA A 100 6.86 5.41 5.62
N ALA A 101 5.97 5.11 4.67
CA ALA A 101 6.36 4.43 3.43
C ALA A 101 7.32 5.31 2.62
N HIS A 102 8.34 4.68 2.03
CA HIS A 102 9.24 5.37 1.12
C HIS A 102 8.49 5.74 -0.17
N ALA A 103 8.70 6.96 -0.62
CA ALA A 103 8.07 7.47 -1.81
C ALA A 103 9.13 8.06 -2.74
N LEU A 104 8.98 7.79 -4.03
CA LEU A 104 9.85 8.24 -5.08
C LEU A 104 8.99 8.83 -6.19
N VAL A 105 9.24 10.09 -6.54
CA VAL A 105 8.52 10.80 -7.59
C VAL A 105 9.46 11.06 -8.75
N GLY A 106 9.08 10.61 -9.94
CA GLY A 106 9.73 10.96 -11.19
C GLY A 106 8.92 12.04 -11.91
N GLU A 107 9.55 13.17 -12.23
CA GLU A 107 8.95 14.31 -12.92
C GLU A 107 9.60 14.46 -14.29
N ASN A 108 8.80 14.73 -15.32
CA ASN A 108 9.23 15.03 -16.70
C ASN A 108 10.22 13.98 -17.25
N LEU A 109 10.03 12.72 -16.92
CA LEU A 109 10.94 11.62 -17.28
C LEU A 109 11.22 11.57 -18.77
N GLY A 110 12.50 11.36 -19.12
CA GLY A 110 12.98 11.31 -20.50
C GLY A 110 13.10 12.68 -21.17
N THR A 111 13.01 13.79 -20.43
CA THR A 111 13.20 15.14 -20.95
C THR A 111 14.39 15.83 -20.29
N PRO A 112 14.90 16.97 -20.83
CA PRO A 112 15.94 17.74 -20.15
C PRO A 112 15.55 18.29 -18.77
N ALA A 113 14.26 18.32 -18.46
CA ALA A 113 13.72 18.77 -17.16
C ALA A 113 13.42 17.59 -16.21
N GLU A 114 13.98 16.41 -16.48
CA GLU A 114 13.83 15.23 -15.64
C GLU A 114 14.33 15.48 -14.22
N THR A 115 13.52 15.11 -13.24
CA THR A 115 13.87 15.20 -11.82
C THR A 115 13.36 13.98 -11.08
N ILE A 116 14.17 13.45 -10.18
CA ILE A 116 13.79 12.36 -9.27
C ILE A 116 13.84 12.88 -7.84
N ARG A 117 12.75 12.72 -7.09
CA ARG A 117 12.67 13.10 -5.67
C ARG A 117 12.38 11.88 -4.82
N PHE A 118 13.08 11.80 -3.69
CA PHE A 118 12.95 10.75 -2.69
C PHE A 118 12.50 11.34 -1.37
N GLY A 119 11.76 10.58 -0.59
CA GLY A 119 11.36 10.94 0.76
C GLY A 119 10.38 9.94 1.33
N LEU A 120 9.81 10.28 2.48
CA LEU A 120 8.70 9.54 3.05
C LEU A 120 7.38 10.10 2.51
N ALA A 121 6.34 9.28 2.44
CA ALA A 121 5.05 9.71 1.93
C ALA A 121 4.53 10.96 2.66
N ARG A 122 4.69 11.02 4.01
CA ARG A 122 4.33 12.22 4.79
C ARG A 122 5.09 13.49 4.40
N GLU A 123 6.33 13.36 3.93
CA GLU A 123 7.17 14.48 3.55
C GLU A 123 6.82 14.98 2.15
N LEU A 124 6.53 14.05 1.24
CA LEU A 124 6.15 14.37 -0.13
C LEU A 124 4.69 14.84 -0.25
N ALA A 125 3.84 14.50 0.72
CA ALA A 125 2.45 14.97 0.77
C ALA A 125 2.32 16.50 0.82
N ALA A 126 3.33 17.20 1.37
CA ALA A 126 3.35 18.67 1.49
C ALA A 126 4.06 19.38 0.33
N GLN A 127 4.53 18.62 -0.66
CA GLN A 127 5.29 19.18 -1.79
C GLN A 127 4.42 19.36 -3.03
N SER A 128 4.93 20.16 -3.98
CA SER A 128 4.34 20.32 -5.31
C SER A 128 5.20 19.65 -6.36
N PHE A 129 4.56 19.05 -7.35
CA PHE A 129 5.22 18.29 -8.42
C PHE A 129 4.74 18.77 -9.80
N ALA A 130 5.57 18.54 -10.82
CA ALA A 130 5.20 18.84 -12.19
C ALA A 130 3.97 18.02 -12.62
N PRO A 131 3.15 18.52 -13.57
CA PRO A 131 1.97 17.78 -14.07
C PRO A 131 2.32 16.42 -14.69
N LEU A 132 3.49 16.30 -15.33
CA LEU A 132 4.00 15.03 -15.85
C LEU A 132 4.85 14.37 -14.79
N SER A 133 4.20 13.67 -13.87
CA SER A 133 4.86 12.94 -12.79
C SER A 133 4.30 11.54 -12.60
N VAL A 134 5.09 10.70 -11.97
CA VAL A 134 4.72 9.35 -11.53
C VAL A 134 5.23 9.13 -10.11
N LEU A 135 4.59 8.20 -9.40
CA LEU A 135 4.91 7.92 -8.01
C LEU A 135 5.19 6.41 -7.83
N LEU A 136 6.31 6.09 -7.20
CA LEU A 136 6.57 4.74 -6.69
C LEU A 136 6.51 4.80 -5.17
N ILE A 137 5.67 3.97 -4.57
CA ILE A 137 5.62 3.76 -3.13
C ILE A 137 6.24 2.42 -2.80
N GLU A 138 7.11 2.42 -1.80
CA GLU A 138 7.77 1.24 -1.30
C GLU A 138 7.62 1.17 0.21
N ARG A 139 7.22 0.02 0.69
CA ARG A 139 7.17 -0.27 2.12
C ARG A 139 7.75 -1.64 2.41
N GLU A 140 8.14 -1.86 3.63
CA GLU A 140 8.45 -3.21 4.07
C GLU A 140 7.23 -4.11 3.87
N ALA A 141 7.48 -5.32 3.42
CA ALA A 141 6.42 -6.32 3.31
C ALA A 141 5.79 -6.51 4.71
N LEU A 142 4.47 -6.39 4.79
CA LEU A 142 3.80 -6.78 6.02
C LEU A 142 4.09 -8.25 6.31
N PRO A 143 4.34 -8.61 7.56
CA PRO A 143 4.46 -10.01 7.91
C PRO A 143 3.21 -10.77 7.45
N PRO A 144 3.35 -12.03 7.07
CA PRO A 144 2.22 -12.82 6.61
C PRO A 144 1.12 -12.80 7.68
N ARG A 145 -0.12 -12.65 7.24
CA ARG A 145 -1.29 -12.65 8.14
C ARG A 145 -1.27 -13.92 8.97
N ARG A 146 -1.15 -13.80 10.29
CA ARG A 146 -1.22 -14.94 11.19
C ARG A 146 -2.67 -15.35 11.40
N THR A 147 -2.92 -16.66 11.43
CA THR A 147 -4.21 -17.20 11.84
C THR A 147 -4.42 -16.88 13.32
N PRO A 148 -5.60 -16.39 13.74
CA PRO A 148 -5.91 -16.17 15.16
C PRO A 148 -5.82 -17.46 15.97
N GLY A 149 -5.55 -17.33 17.27
CA GLY A 149 -5.53 -18.45 18.19
C GLY A 149 -4.12 -18.94 18.49
N LEU A 150 -3.24 -18.06 18.92
CA LEU A 150 -1.95 -18.45 19.49
C LEU A 150 -2.16 -19.37 20.70
N PRO A 151 -1.32 -20.39 20.89
CA PRO A 151 -1.41 -21.28 22.07
C PRO A 151 -1.36 -20.50 23.39
N ASP A 152 -2.10 -20.97 24.39
CA ASP A 152 -2.16 -20.30 25.70
C ASP A 152 -0.80 -20.23 26.39
N ASP A 153 0.09 -21.19 26.18
CA ASP A 153 1.45 -21.23 26.68
C ASP A 153 2.42 -20.29 25.96
N ALA A 154 2.01 -19.74 24.84
CA ALA A 154 2.77 -18.68 24.16
C ALA A 154 2.78 -17.38 24.95
N PHE A 155 1.85 -17.15 25.89
CA PHE A 155 1.73 -15.92 26.66
C PHE A 155 2.39 -16.03 28.04
N ILE A 156 2.94 -14.91 28.52
CA ILE A 156 3.39 -14.78 29.91
C ILE A 156 2.14 -14.65 30.78
N ARG A 157 2.04 -15.54 31.77
CA ARG A 157 0.87 -15.63 32.66
C ARG A 157 1.26 -15.33 34.10
N GLY A 158 0.28 -14.84 34.88
CA GLY A 158 0.33 -14.65 36.31
C GLY A 158 -0.92 -15.26 36.95
N THR A 159 -1.42 -14.61 38.01
CA THR A 159 -2.67 -14.98 38.67
C THR A 159 -3.90 -14.45 37.95
N VAL A 160 -3.71 -13.49 37.04
CA VAL A 160 -4.77 -12.86 36.27
C VAL A 160 -5.41 -13.85 35.29
N PRO A 161 -6.74 -13.93 35.22
CA PRO A 161 -7.43 -14.76 34.24
C PRO A 161 -7.04 -14.39 32.81
N MET A 162 -6.93 -15.40 31.94
CA MET A 162 -6.61 -15.21 30.52
C MET A 162 -7.69 -15.86 29.67
N THR A 163 -8.17 -15.14 28.66
CA THR A 163 -9.08 -15.66 27.64
C THR A 163 -8.40 -16.83 26.90
N LYS A 164 -9.09 -17.96 26.81
CA LYS A 164 -8.57 -19.18 26.22
C LYS A 164 -8.41 -19.07 24.70
N GLN A 165 -7.49 -19.84 24.15
CA GLN A 165 -7.11 -19.85 22.73
C GLN A 165 -8.33 -19.87 21.80
N GLU A 166 -9.28 -20.81 22.04
CA GLU A 166 -10.45 -20.99 21.19
C GLU A 166 -11.38 -19.78 21.22
N VAL A 167 -11.53 -19.15 22.41
CA VAL A 167 -12.35 -17.97 22.59
C VAL A 167 -11.71 -16.77 21.91
N ARG A 168 -10.38 -16.60 22.03
CA ARG A 168 -9.64 -15.54 21.32
C ARG A 168 -9.78 -15.71 19.81
N ALA A 169 -9.54 -16.92 19.29
CA ALA A 169 -9.66 -17.21 17.86
C ALA A 169 -11.08 -16.89 17.33
N ALA A 170 -12.12 -17.30 18.07
CA ALA A 170 -13.51 -17.02 17.70
C ALA A 170 -13.83 -15.51 17.73
N ALA A 171 -13.35 -14.80 18.75
CA ALA A 171 -13.55 -13.34 18.89
C ALA A 171 -12.90 -12.59 17.73
N LEU A 172 -11.64 -12.85 17.41
CA LEU A 172 -10.94 -12.20 16.30
C LEU A 172 -11.57 -12.51 14.94
N ALA A 173 -12.01 -13.77 14.73
CA ALA A 173 -12.69 -14.16 13.51
C ALA A 173 -14.02 -13.41 13.33
N LYS A 174 -14.80 -13.20 14.43
CA LYS A 174 -16.06 -12.46 14.39
C LYS A 174 -15.86 -10.95 14.21
N LEU A 175 -14.78 -10.39 14.75
CA LEU A 175 -14.42 -8.97 14.56
C LEU A 175 -13.99 -8.68 13.13
N ALA A 176 -13.59 -9.69 12.36
CA ALA A 176 -13.12 -9.54 10.98
C ALA A 176 -12.04 -8.46 10.82
N VAL A 177 -11.07 -8.46 11.74
CA VAL A 177 -10.02 -7.43 11.85
C VAL A 177 -9.26 -7.25 10.55
N THR A 178 -9.09 -6.01 10.12
CA THR A 178 -8.31 -5.62 8.95
C THR A 178 -6.92 -5.08 9.35
N PRO A 179 -5.93 -5.11 8.45
CA PRO A 179 -4.56 -4.68 8.78
C PRO A 179 -4.39 -3.24 9.28
N THR A 180 -5.37 -2.36 9.04
CA THR A 180 -5.32 -0.92 9.36
C THR A 180 -6.27 -0.50 10.47
N ASP A 181 -6.99 -1.44 11.10
CA ASP A 181 -8.01 -1.11 12.09
C ASP A 181 -7.43 -0.47 13.34
N THR A 182 -8.20 0.43 13.92
CA THR A 182 -8.00 0.93 15.29
C THR A 182 -8.95 0.18 16.22
N LEU A 183 -8.36 -0.53 17.19
CA LEU A 183 -9.05 -1.50 18.02
C LEU A 183 -8.93 -1.14 19.51
N TRP A 184 -9.97 -1.43 20.26
CA TRP A 184 -9.98 -1.25 21.71
C TRP A 184 -10.26 -2.58 22.40
N ASP A 185 -9.37 -2.95 23.33
CA ASP A 185 -9.52 -4.12 24.20
C ASP A 185 -9.73 -3.61 25.62
N VAL A 186 -11.01 -3.59 26.05
CA VAL A 186 -11.40 -3.04 27.36
C VAL A 186 -11.54 -4.16 28.36
N GLY A 187 -10.77 -4.10 29.45
CA GLY A 187 -10.56 -5.21 30.38
C GLY A 187 -9.56 -6.21 29.81
N ALA A 188 -8.41 -5.70 29.35
CA ALA A 188 -7.45 -6.47 28.55
C ALA A 188 -6.77 -7.64 29.32
N GLY A 189 -6.86 -7.67 30.67
CA GLY A 189 -6.31 -8.72 31.50
C GLY A 189 -4.81 -8.95 31.24
N THR A 190 -4.44 -10.15 30.79
CA THR A 190 -3.05 -10.47 30.44
C THR A 190 -2.57 -9.83 29.15
N GLY A 191 -3.44 -9.18 28.38
CA GLY A 191 -3.17 -8.63 27.05
C GLY A 191 -3.14 -9.67 25.93
N SER A 192 -3.59 -10.88 26.17
CA SER A 192 -3.54 -11.93 25.16
C SER A 192 -4.42 -11.65 23.93
N VAL A 193 -5.59 -11.04 24.12
CA VAL A 193 -6.46 -10.56 23.03
C VAL A 193 -5.82 -9.38 22.34
N SER A 194 -5.33 -8.38 23.10
CA SER A 194 -4.64 -7.20 22.58
C SER A 194 -3.47 -7.55 21.66
N VAL A 195 -2.64 -8.53 22.05
CA VAL A 195 -1.51 -9.01 21.23
C VAL A 195 -2.01 -9.61 19.93
N GLU A 196 -3.00 -10.49 19.97
CA GLU A 196 -3.53 -11.11 18.75
C GLU A 196 -4.23 -10.09 17.83
N LEU A 197 -4.90 -9.08 18.40
CA LEU A 197 -5.46 -7.94 17.65
C LEU A 197 -4.34 -7.16 16.95
N ALA A 198 -3.24 -6.87 17.65
CA ALA A 198 -2.10 -6.15 17.08
C ALA A 198 -1.41 -6.95 15.97
N LEU A 199 -1.28 -8.27 16.13
CA LEU A 199 -0.76 -9.15 15.08
C LEU A 199 -1.69 -9.25 13.87
N ALA A 200 -3.01 -9.09 14.06
CA ALA A 200 -3.99 -9.07 12.97
C ALA A 200 -4.06 -7.70 12.26
N ALA A 201 -3.74 -6.62 12.98
CA ALA A 201 -3.76 -5.25 12.47
C ALA A 201 -2.34 -4.60 12.48
N PRO A 202 -1.37 -5.13 11.70
CA PRO A 202 0.03 -4.71 11.78
C PRO A 202 0.29 -3.27 11.30
N ALA A 203 -0.63 -2.66 10.57
CA ALA A 203 -0.61 -1.27 10.16
C ALA A 203 -1.67 -0.42 10.89
N GLY A 204 -2.34 -1.03 11.87
CA GLY A 204 -3.37 -0.41 12.69
C GLY A 204 -2.86 0.00 14.07
N GLN A 205 -3.79 0.17 15.00
CA GLN A 205 -3.47 0.52 16.38
C GLN A 205 -4.39 -0.21 17.36
N VAL A 206 -3.82 -0.73 18.46
CA VAL A 206 -4.57 -1.39 19.53
C VAL A 206 -4.39 -0.63 20.82
N TYR A 207 -5.51 -0.30 21.46
CA TYR A 207 -5.57 0.30 22.78
C TYR A 207 -6.04 -0.76 23.79
N ALA A 208 -5.11 -1.22 24.64
CA ALA A 208 -5.41 -2.10 25.76
C ALA A 208 -5.75 -1.25 26.99
N VAL A 209 -6.95 -1.40 27.52
CA VAL A 209 -7.43 -0.67 28.70
C VAL A 209 -7.59 -1.67 29.85
N GLU A 210 -6.90 -1.42 30.97
CA GLU A 210 -6.92 -2.30 32.13
C GLU A 210 -6.71 -1.46 33.40
N CYS A 211 -7.35 -1.85 34.51
CA CYS A 211 -7.23 -1.16 35.79
C CYS A 211 -6.41 -1.92 36.83
N ASP A 212 -6.21 -3.23 36.66
CA ASP A 212 -5.41 -4.05 37.57
C ASP A 212 -3.91 -3.85 37.29
N PRO A 213 -3.11 -3.42 38.29
CA PRO A 213 -1.66 -3.22 38.13
C PRO A 213 -0.91 -4.49 37.73
N GLU A 214 -1.28 -5.68 38.23
CA GLU A 214 -0.65 -6.95 37.86
C GLU A 214 -0.94 -7.27 36.38
N ALA A 215 -2.19 -7.09 35.95
CA ALA A 215 -2.59 -7.27 34.56
C ALA A 215 -1.87 -6.27 33.63
N CYS A 216 -1.77 -5.00 34.01
CA CYS A 216 -0.99 -4.00 33.26
C CYS A 216 0.47 -4.42 33.07
N ALA A 217 1.11 -4.96 34.11
CA ALA A 217 2.48 -5.47 34.01
C ALA A 217 2.60 -6.68 33.07
N LEU A 218 1.60 -7.55 33.04
CA LEU A 218 1.53 -8.67 32.11
C LEU A 218 1.32 -8.22 30.67
N ILE A 219 0.45 -7.22 30.42
CA ILE A 219 0.27 -6.61 29.10
C ILE A 219 1.62 -6.10 28.56
N GLN A 220 2.40 -5.37 29.37
CA GLN A 220 3.72 -4.87 28.95
C GLN A 220 4.68 -6.01 28.56
N LYS A 221 4.78 -7.04 29.40
CA LYS A 221 5.66 -8.20 29.14
C LYS A 221 5.23 -8.97 27.89
N ASN A 222 3.92 -9.16 27.66
CA ASN A 222 3.44 -9.83 26.48
C ASN A 222 3.63 -8.97 25.24
N ARG A 223 3.44 -7.65 25.32
CA ARG A 223 3.74 -6.71 24.23
C ARG A 223 5.21 -6.75 23.79
N GLU A 224 6.13 -6.86 24.76
CA GLU A 224 7.57 -6.92 24.47
C GLU A 224 8.01 -8.26 23.87
N LYS A 225 7.25 -9.32 24.16
CA LYS A 225 7.53 -10.67 23.66
C LYS A 225 7.14 -10.86 22.19
N PHE A 226 6.10 -10.20 21.72
CA PHE A 226 5.51 -10.35 20.39
C PHE A 226 5.72 -9.16 19.47
#